data_6a6d3a4874d3eb0b42ada7a60fea4e8c
#
_entry.id   6a6d3a4874d3eb0b42ada7a60fea4e8c
#
_cell.length_a   1.000
_cell.length_b   1.000
_cell.length_c   1.000
_cell.angle_alpha   90.00
_cell.angle_beta   90.00
_cell.angle_gamma   90.00
#
_symmetry.space_group_name_H-M   'P 1'
#
loop_
_entity.id
_entity.type
_entity.pdbx_description
1 polymer ?
#
loop_
_entity_poly.entity_id
_entity_poly.type
_entity_poly.pdbx_seq_one_letter_code
_entity_poly.pdbx_strand_id
1 'polypeptide(L)'
;MLNEAASAVLKTQPRRKTEYSLRSNIALASVAIALTLAIIAPLMMLFETAFFDENQNFVGLENFYNYFASPALLSSIFNSVWVACAATVITVFLASIYAFALTNVNIKGKGFFKLVAFLPILAPSLLPSLALVYLFGKQGVFKPLLGDIQIYGPIGILISYCFWLFPAILMLMMVSFRSVDQRLIEASLSLGKNIWKTHYHV
;
A
#
# COMPACT_ATOMS: atom_id res chain seq x y z
N MET A 1 16.61 -36.94 40.71
CA MET A 1 15.30 -36.56 41.25
C MET A 1 14.76 -35.21 40.71
N LEU A 2 15.52 -34.12 40.70
CA LEU A 2 15.02 -32.81 40.18
C LEU A 2 14.76 -32.82 38.66
N ASN A 3 15.50 -33.59 37.89
CA ASN A 3 15.37 -33.63 36.43
C ASN A 3 14.18 -34.50 35.95
N GLU A 4 13.77 -35.49 36.73
CA GLU A 4 12.59 -36.30 36.44
C GLU A 4 11.27 -35.56 36.78
N ALA A 5 11.27 -34.75 37.83
CA ALA A 5 10.13 -33.93 38.17
C ALA A 5 9.89 -32.84 37.12
N ALA A 6 10.95 -32.22 36.57
CA ALA A 6 10.84 -31.23 35.51
C ALA A 6 10.33 -31.85 34.19
N SER A 7 10.74 -33.07 33.83
CA SER A 7 10.27 -33.76 32.63
C SER A 7 8.80 -34.23 32.75
N ALA A 8 8.35 -34.56 33.96
CA ALA A 8 6.95 -34.91 34.23
C ALA A 8 6.02 -33.69 34.12
N VAL A 9 6.44 -32.51 34.58
CA VAL A 9 5.64 -31.26 34.46
C VAL A 9 5.50 -30.80 33.01
N LEU A 10 6.52 -31.01 32.17
CA LEU A 10 6.46 -30.69 30.74
C LEU A 10 5.55 -31.64 29.94
N LYS A 11 5.33 -32.87 30.42
CA LYS A 11 4.44 -33.86 29.78
C LYS A 11 2.96 -33.67 30.08
N THR A 12 2.61 -32.89 31.08
CA THR A 12 1.21 -32.72 31.54
C THR A 12 0.55 -31.44 31.07
N GLN A 13 1.17 -30.66 30.17
CA GLN A 13 0.43 -29.61 29.50
C GLN A 13 -0.52 -30.25 28.48
N PRO A 14 -1.86 -30.25 28.70
CA PRO A 14 -2.78 -30.73 27.67
C PRO A 14 -2.62 -29.78 26.48
N ARG A 15 -2.13 -30.32 25.35
CA ARG A 15 -2.32 -29.65 24.07
C ARG A 15 -3.80 -29.35 23.98
N ARG A 16 -4.16 -28.08 24.15
CA ARG A 16 -5.51 -27.59 23.83
C ARG A 16 -5.73 -27.88 22.35
N LYS A 17 -6.22 -29.06 22.03
CA LYS A 17 -6.92 -29.30 20.78
C LYS A 17 -8.12 -28.37 20.89
N THR A 18 -8.06 -27.25 20.21
CA THR A 18 -9.22 -26.41 19.95
C THR A 18 -10.18 -27.32 19.21
N GLU A 19 -11.07 -27.98 19.95
CA GLU A 19 -12.26 -28.61 19.38
C GLU A 19 -13.09 -27.46 18.82
N TYR A 20 -12.82 -27.11 17.58
CA TYR A 20 -13.74 -26.28 16.83
C TYR A 20 -15.05 -27.08 16.79
N SER A 21 -16.03 -26.63 17.53
CA SER A 21 -17.34 -27.29 17.56
C SER A 21 -17.86 -27.30 16.11
N LEU A 22 -18.58 -28.34 15.73
CA LEU A 22 -19.21 -28.46 14.40
C LEU A 22 -19.92 -27.15 13.99
N ARG A 23 -20.54 -26.48 14.97
CA ARG A 23 -21.20 -25.18 14.79
C ARG A 23 -20.24 -24.05 14.38
N SER A 24 -19.05 -23.98 14.96
CA SER A 24 -18.05 -22.94 14.56
C SER A 24 -17.51 -23.19 13.15
N ASN A 25 -17.33 -24.45 12.76
CA ASN A 25 -16.89 -24.80 11.41
C ASN A 25 -17.98 -24.47 10.37
N ILE A 26 -19.25 -24.74 10.68
CA ILE A 26 -20.38 -24.35 9.82
C ILE A 26 -20.47 -22.83 9.71
N ALA A 27 -20.35 -22.10 10.82
CA ALA A 27 -20.34 -20.64 10.80
C ALA A 27 -19.18 -20.06 9.98
N LEU A 28 -17.98 -20.60 10.15
CA LEU A 28 -16.82 -20.19 9.35
C LEU A 28 -17.02 -20.51 7.85
N ALA A 29 -17.53 -21.69 7.53
CA ALA A 29 -17.81 -22.09 6.16
C ALA A 29 -18.89 -21.19 5.53
N SER A 30 -19.97 -20.86 6.24
CA SER A 30 -21.02 -19.99 5.73
C SER A 30 -20.52 -18.57 5.45
N VAL A 31 -19.71 -18.00 6.34
CA VAL A 31 -19.07 -16.70 6.12
C VAL A 31 -18.09 -16.74 4.94
N ALA A 32 -17.28 -17.80 4.85
CA ALA A 32 -16.34 -17.95 3.73
C ALA A 32 -17.08 -18.06 2.39
N ILE A 33 -18.14 -18.85 2.32
CA ILE A 33 -18.98 -18.99 1.11
C ILE A 33 -19.64 -17.65 0.77
N ALA A 34 -20.22 -16.95 1.74
CA ALA A 34 -20.85 -15.64 1.51
C ALA A 34 -19.85 -14.61 0.97
N LEU A 35 -18.66 -14.53 1.55
CA LEU A 35 -17.59 -13.64 1.07
C LEU A 35 -17.12 -14.03 -0.33
N THR A 36 -16.96 -15.32 -0.59
CA THR A 36 -16.56 -15.82 -1.91
C THR A 36 -17.59 -15.47 -2.97
N LEU A 37 -18.87 -15.69 -2.69
CA LEU A 37 -19.96 -15.31 -3.61
C LEU A 37 -20.04 -13.80 -3.80
N ALA A 38 -19.88 -13.01 -2.74
CA ALA A 38 -19.89 -11.54 -2.82
C ALA A 38 -18.75 -10.97 -3.70
N ILE A 39 -17.63 -11.69 -3.80
CA ILE A 39 -16.50 -11.30 -4.66
C ILE A 39 -16.63 -11.89 -6.05
N ILE A 40 -16.94 -13.19 -6.16
CA ILE A 40 -16.96 -13.87 -7.45
C ILE A 40 -18.16 -13.44 -8.32
N ALA A 41 -19.36 -13.24 -7.72
CA ALA A 41 -20.52 -12.88 -8.50
C ALA A 41 -20.36 -11.58 -9.32
N PRO A 42 -19.90 -10.44 -8.75
CA PRO A 42 -19.62 -9.24 -9.54
C PRO A 42 -18.52 -9.45 -10.58
N LEU A 43 -17.49 -10.22 -10.28
CA LEU A 43 -16.42 -10.52 -11.24
C LEU A 43 -16.92 -11.35 -12.41
N MET A 44 -17.79 -12.34 -12.17
CA MET A 44 -18.41 -13.12 -13.24
C MET A 44 -19.30 -12.26 -14.13
N MET A 45 -20.08 -11.34 -13.54
CA MET A 45 -20.89 -10.38 -14.33
C MET A 45 -20.00 -9.47 -15.19
N LEU A 46 -18.89 -8.95 -14.66
CA LEU A 46 -17.93 -8.18 -15.44
C LEU A 46 -17.30 -9.02 -16.56
N PHE A 47 -16.99 -10.28 -16.27
CA PHE A 47 -16.44 -11.19 -17.26
C PHE A 47 -17.45 -11.49 -18.38
N GLU A 48 -18.71 -11.71 -18.03
CA GLU A 48 -19.80 -11.91 -18.98
C GLU A 48 -19.97 -10.68 -19.90
N THR A 49 -20.05 -9.47 -19.34
CA THR A 49 -20.17 -8.24 -20.13
C THR A 49 -18.97 -7.99 -21.05
N ALA A 50 -17.79 -8.54 -20.75
CA ALA A 50 -16.64 -8.42 -21.64
C ALA A 50 -16.79 -9.20 -22.96
N PHE A 51 -17.59 -10.26 -22.97
CA PHE A 51 -17.80 -11.13 -24.13
C PHE A 51 -19.17 -10.97 -24.78
N PHE A 52 -20.06 -10.18 -24.24
CA PHE A 52 -21.40 -9.95 -24.72
C PHE A 52 -21.57 -8.48 -25.12
N ASP A 53 -22.42 -8.25 -26.14
CA ASP A 53 -22.86 -6.91 -26.56
C ASP A 53 -24.02 -6.40 -25.68
N GLU A 54 -24.38 -5.12 -25.83
CA GLU A 54 -25.53 -4.49 -25.14
C GLU A 54 -26.84 -5.26 -25.35
N ASN A 55 -26.98 -5.98 -26.50
CA ASN A 55 -28.09 -6.83 -26.80
C ASN A 55 -27.97 -8.27 -26.27
N GLN A 56 -27.00 -8.55 -25.43
CA GLN A 56 -26.69 -9.88 -24.89
C GLN A 56 -26.31 -10.94 -25.92
N ASN A 57 -25.82 -10.52 -27.10
CA ASN A 57 -25.26 -11.44 -28.09
C ASN A 57 -23.78 -11.69 -27.76
N PHE A 58 -23.37 -12.94 -27.89
CA PHE A 58 -21.96 -13.30 -27.71
C PHE A 58 -21.12 -12.78 -28.89
N VAL A 59 -20.23 -11.83 -28.62
CA VAL A 59 -19.37 -11.18 -29.61
C VAL A 59 -17.90 -11.60 -29.49
N GLY A 60 -17.59 -12.55 -28.61
CA GLY A 60 -16.23 -13.05 -28.44
C GLY A 60 -15.26 -11.95 -28.01
N LEU A 61 -14.20 -11.74 -28.76
CA LEU A 61 -13.15 -10.74 -28.42
C LEU A 61 -13.36 -9.38 -29.11
N GLU A 62 -14.50 -9.13 -29.72
CA GLU A 62 -14.76 -7.89 -30.45
C GLU A 62 -14.71 -6.65 -29.56
N ASN A 63 -15.24 -6.76 -28.32
CA ASN A 63 -15.16 -5.67 -27.34
C ASN A 63 -13.71 -5.30 -27.01
N PHE A 64 -12.83 -6.30 -26.89
CA PHE A 64 -11.40 -6.07 -26.67
C PHE A 64 -10.73 -5.43 -27.88
N TYR A 65 -11.05 -5.90 -29.07
CA TYR A 65 -10.54 -5.31 -30.31
C TYR A 65 -10.95 -3.84 -30.44
N ASN A 66 -12.22 -3.52 -30.22
CA ASN A 66 -12.74 -2.15 -30.26
C ASN A 66 -12.09 -1.26 -29.18
N TYR A 67 -11.82 -1.83 -27.99
CA TYR A 67 -11.10 -1.14 -26.93
C TYR A 67 -9.69 -0.76 -27.37
N PHE A 68 -8.92 -1.70 -27.89
CA PHE A 68 -7.55 -1.45 -28.35
C PHE A 68 -7.47 -0.67 -29.67
N ALA A 69 -8.50 -0.70 -30.49
CA ALA A 69 -8.58 0.12 -31.70
C ALA A 69 -8.93 1.59 -31.42
N SER A 70 -9.45 1.90 -30.22
CA SER A 70 -9.81 3.26 -29.83
C SER A 70 -8.57 4.04 -29.32
N PRO A 71 -8.13 5.11 -30.01
CA PRO A 71 -6.98 5.92 -29.56
C PRO A 71 -7.20 6.56 -28.18
N ALA A 72 -8.45 6.92 -27.84
CA ALA A 72 -8.78 7.51 -26.55
C ALA A 72 -8.59 6.50 -25.39
N LEU A 73 -8.94 5.23 -25.61
CA LEU A 73 -8.79 4.19 -24.60
C LEU A 73 -7.33 3.76 -24.44
N LEU A 74 -6.56 3.69 -25.54
CA LEU A 74 -5.13 3.46 -25.48
C LEU A 74 -4.39 4.57 -24.72
N SER A 75 -4.75 5.84 -24.97
CA SER A 75 -4.17 6.96 -24.24
C SER A 75 -4.48 6.91 -22.74
N SER A 76 -5.64 6.40 -22.35
CA SER A 76 -6.03 6.20 -20.96
C SER A 76 -5.16 5.15 -20.26
N ILE A 77 -4.84 4.05 -20.95
CA ILE A 77 -3.91 3.03 -20.42
C ILE A 77 -2.53 3.64 -20.19
N PHE A 78 -2.00 4.35 -21.20
CA PHE A 78 -0.68 4.99 -21.09
C PHE A 78 -0.64 5.99 -19.94
N ASN A 79 -1.65 6.85 -19.83
CA ASN A 79 -1.76 7.82 -18.75
C ASN A 79 -1.82 7.15 -17.37
N SER A 80 -2.58 6.06 -17.24
CA SER A 80 -2.68 5.31 -15.98
C SER A 80 -1.34 4.70 -15.57
N VAL A 81 -0.64 4.07 -16.51
CA VAL A 81 0.69 3.48 -16.26
C VAL A 81 1.70 4.56 -15.90
N TRP A 82 1.74 5.66 -16.66
CA TRP A 82 2.65 6.76 -16.40
C TRP A 82 2.43 7.38 -15.01
N VAL A 83 1.19 7.69 -14.67
CA VAL A 83 0.85 8.27 -13.36
C VAL A 83 1.19 7.31 -12.23
N ALA A 84 0.90 6.01 -12.39
CA ALA A 84 1.23 5.00 -11.39
C ALA A 84 2.75 4.87 -11.18
N CYS A 85 3.51 4.82 -12.26
CA CYS A 85 4.99 4.78 -12.20
C CYS A 85 5.56 6.03 -11.54
N ALA A 86 5.10 7.22 -11.95
CA ALA A 86 5.56 8.48 -11.39
C ALA A 86 5.23 8.59 -9.89
N ALA A 87 4.00 8.26 -9.49
CA ALA A 87 3.59 8.26 -8.09
C ALA A 87 4.43 7.29 -7.26
N THR A 88 4.70 6.10 -7.78
CA THR A 88 5.52 5.09 -7.10
C THR A 88 6.94 5.60 -6.89
N VAL A 89 7.60 6.08 -7.93
CA VAL A 89 8.99 6.57 -7.85
C VAL A 89 9.10 7.73 -6.86
N ILE A 90 8.21 8.72 -6.96
CA ILE A 90 8.23 9.88 -6.07
C ILE A 90 7.98 9.45 -4.63
N THR A 91 6.97 8.60 -4.39
CA THR A 91 6.62 8.20 -3.03
C THR A 91 7.69 7.34 -2.40
N VAL A 92 8.28 6.39 -3.14
CA VAL A 92 9.39 5.56 -2.65
C VAL A 92 10.59 6.43 -2.31
N PHE A 93 10.95 7.38 -3.16
CA PHE A 93 12.05 8.30 -2.92
C PHE A 93 11.84 9.14 -1.65
N LEU A 94 10.68 9.78 -1.52
CA LEU A 94 10.36 10.59 -0.35
C LEU A 94 10.28 9.75 0.93
N ALA A 95 9.63 8.59 0.86
CA ALA A 95 9.49 7.69 2.00
C ALA A 95 10.84 7.11 2.44
N SER A 96 11.75 6.82 1.50
CA SER A 96 13.10 6.34 1.81
C SER A 96 13.91 7.39 2.57
N ILE A 97 13.90 8.64 2.11
CA ILE A 97 14.58 9.75 2.81
C ILE A 97 14.00 9.94 4.20
N TYR A 98 12.68 9.94 4.31
CA TYR A 98 11.99 10.14 5.58
C TYR A 98 12.23 8.97 6.55
N ALA A 99 12.17 7.73 6.05
CA ALA A 99 12.46 6.53 6.83
C ALA A 99 13.91 6.53 7.32
N PHE A 100 14.87 6.86 6.44
CA PHE A 100 16.27 6.98 6.80
C PHE A 100 16.48 8.01 7.93
N ALA A 101 15.87 9.18 7.81
CA ALA A 101 15.94 10.21 8.84
C ALA A 101 15.36 9.72 10.17
N LEU A 102 14.20 9.04 10.15
CA LEU A 102 13.57 8.52 11.36
C LEU A 102 14.31 7.33 11.99
N THR A 103 15.03 6.53 11.23
CA THR A 103 15.71 5.33 11.74
C THR A 103 17.14 5.64 12.16
N ASN A 104 17.92 6.33 11.32
CA ASN A 104 19.36 6.46 11.45
C ASN A 104 19.83 7.81 12.01
N VAL A 105 18.95 8.84 12.00
CA VAL A 105 19.35 10.16 12.53
C VAL A 105 18.71 10.40 13.90
N ASN A 106 19.47 10.98 14.83
CA ASN A 106 18.93 11.32 16.15
C ASN A 106 18.18 12.66 16.11
N ILE A 107 16.89 12.62 15.74
CA ILE A 107 16.04 13.79 15.62
C ILE A 107 15.24 13.97 16.92
N LYS A 108 15.25 15.17 17.49
CA LYS A 108 14.39 15.52 18.63
C LYS A 108 12.93 15.51 18.15
N GLY A 109 12.04 14.83 18.89
CA GLY A 109 10.62 14.76 18.53
C GLY A 109 10.27 13.72 17.44
N LYS A 110 11.07 12.68 17.23
CA LYS A 110 10.78 11.57 16.27
C LYS A 110 9.35 11.05 16.35
N GLY A 111 8.78 10.97 17.55
CA GLY A 111 7.41 10.51 17.77
C GLY A 111 6.37 11.38 17.08
N PHE A 112 6.54 12.69 17.15
CA PHE A 112 5.65 13.64 16.47
C PHE A 112 5.72 13.50 14.94
N PHE A 113 6.94 13.49 14.38
CA PHE A 113 7.12 13.30 12.94
C PHE A 113 6.53 11.97 12.45
N LYS A 114 6.73 10.90 13.22
CA LYS A 114 6.12 9.60 12.94
C LYS A 114 4.59 9.67 12.96
N LEU A 115 4.01 10.30 13.98
CA LEU A 115 2.56 10.47 14.10
C LEU A 115 1.99 11.21 12.89
N VAL A 116 2.58 12.34 12.52
CA VAL A 116 2.15 13.14 11.36
C VAL A 116 2.23 12.33 10.06
N ALA A 117 3.31 11.58 9.86
CA ALA A 117 3.50 10.77 8.67
C ALA A 117 2.48 9.62 8.54
N PHE A 118 1.97 9.09 9.65
CA PHE A 118 0.96 8.04 9.67
C PHE A 118 -0.47 8.55 9.73
N LEU A 119 -0.68 9.85 9.91
CA LEU A 119 -2.02 10.45 9.98
C LEU A 119 -2.90 10.11 8.76
N PRO A 120 -2.38 10.07 7.51
CA PRO A 120 -3.19 9.74 6.34
C PRO A 120 -3.84 8.35 6.38
N ILE A 121 -3.29 7.38 7.12
CA ILE A 121 -3.89 6.05 7.27
C ILE A 121 -5.28 6.13 7.94
N LEU A 122 -5.48 7.10 8.82
CA LEU A 122 -6.74 7.29 9.53
C LEU A 122 -7.82 7.91 8.65
N ALA A 123 -7.43 8.48 7.51
CA ALA A 123 -8.35 9.12 6.60
C ALA A 123 -8.94 8.12 5.58
N PRO A 124 -10.24 8.18 5.26
CA PRO A 124 -10.83 7.43 4.16
C PRO A 124 -10.07 7.72 2.85
N SER A 125 -9.96 6.73 1.97
CA SER A 125 -9.17 6.79 0.73
C SER A 125 -9.52 7.97 -0.21
N LEU A 126 -10.77 8.41 -0.19
CA LEU A 126 -11.25 9.55 -0.99
C LEU A 126 -10.90 10.92 -0.38
N LEU A 127 -10.62 10.98 0.93
CA LEU A 127 -10.43 12.23 1.64
C LEU A 127 -9.23 13.06 1.11
N PRO A 128 -8.06 12.48 0.82
CA PRO A 128 -6.94 13.25 0.27
C PRO A 128 -7.27 13.94 -1.05
N SER A 129 -7.95 13.25 -1.95
CA SER A 129 -8.36 13.79 -3.26
C SER A 129 -9.40 14.92 -3.10
N LEU A 130 -10.39 14.72 -2.23
CA LEU A 130 -11.39 15.74 -1.91
C LEU A 130 -10.75 16.96 -1.25
N ALA A 131 -9.85 16.74 -0.29
CA ALA A 131 -9.13 17.83 0.38
C ALA A 131 -8.32 18.68 -0.61
N LEU A 132 -7.62 18.02 -1.57
CA LEU A 132 -6.90 18.74 -2.62
C LEU A 132 -7.84 19.60 -3.48
N VAL A 133 -9.01 19.06 -3.86
CA VAL A 133 -10.00 19.82 -4.64
C VAL A 133 -10.55 20.98 -3.83
N TYR A 134 -10.88 20.81 -2.55
CA TYR A 134 -11.38 21.89 -1.70
C TYR A 134 -10.33 22.95 -1.39
N LEU A 135 -9.07 22.57 -1.23
CA LEU A 135 -8.01 23.52 -0.90
C LEU A 135 -7.46 24.22 -2.14
N PHE A 136 -7.24 23.50 -3.24
CA PHE A 136 -6.49 23.96 -4.41
C PHE A 136 -7.31 23.95 -5.71
N GLY A 137 -8.57 23.55 -5.67
CA GLY A 137 -9.46 23.54 -6.82
C GLY A 137 -9.82 24.94 -7.30
N LYS A 138 -10.67 25.04 -8.33
CA LYS A 138 -11.06 26.33 -8.94
C LYS A 138 -11.61 27.36 -7.94
N GLN A 139 -12.29 26.90 -6.89
CA GLN A 139 -12.85 27.73 -5.81
C GLN A 139 -12.12 27.49 -4.47
N GLY A 140 -10.96 26.86 -4.51
CA GLY A 140 -10.19 26.51 -3.32
C GLY A 140 -9.52 27.69 -2.67
N VAL A 141 -9.37 27.63 -1.33
CA VAL A 141 -8.78 28.69 -0.51
C VAL A 141 -7.37 29.06 -0.97
N PHE A 142 -6.59 28.07 -1.42
CA PHE A 142 -5.20 28.26 -1.87
C PHE A 142 -5.04 28.38 -3.38
N LYS A 143 -6.15 28.53 -4.13
CA LYS A 143 -6.08 28.77 -5.59
C LYS A 143 -5.18 29.96 -5.98
N PRO A 144 -5.19 31.09 -5.24
CA PRO A 144 -4.32 32.22 -5.57
C PRO A 144 -2.82 31.90 -5.52
N LEU A 145 -2.39 30.91 -4.72
CA LEU A 145 -1.00 30.48 -4.62
C LEU A 145 -0.52 29.67 -5.84
N LEU A 146 -1.47 29.03 -6.55
CA LEU A 146 -1.16 28.17 -7.69
C LEU A 146 -1.12 28.93 -9.03
N GLY A 147 -1.61 30.16 -9.07
CA GLY A 147 -1.72 30.92 -10.33
C GLY A 147 -2.52 30.14 -11.38
N ASP A 148 -1.88 29.86 -12.53
CA ASP A 148 -2.50 29.13 -13.65
C ASP A 148 -2.45 27.60 -13.50
N ILE A 149 -1.73 27.08 -12.51
CA ILE A 149 -1.64 25.63 -12.29
C ILE A 149 -3.01 25.09 -11.86
N GLN A 150 -3.48 24.08 -12.57
CA GLN A 150 -4.71 23.37 -12.24
C GLN A 150 -4.38 22.09 -11.50
N ILE A 151 -5.03 21.89 -10.35
CA ILE A 151 -4.87 20.66 -9.56
C ILE A 151 -5.67 19.48 -10.16
N TYR A 152 -6.57 19.78 -11.10
CA TYR A 152 -7.34 18.73 -11.79
C TYR A 152 -6.49 17.97 -12.80
N GLY A 153 -6.79 16.69 -12.98
CA GLY A 153 -6.06 15.82 -13.91
C GLY A 153 -4.84 15.14 -13.30
N PRO A 154 -3.79 14.84 -14.09
CA PRO A 154 -2.68 13.97 -13.68
C PRO A 154 -1.93 14.48 -12.45
N ILE A 155 -1.76 15.79 -12.30
CA ILE A 155 -1.02 16.40 -11.17
C ILE A 155 -1.74 16.14 -9.86
N GLY A 156 -3.04 16.40 -9.78
CA GLY A 156 -3.82 16.17 -8.57
C GLY A 156 -3.92 14.70 -8.21
N ILE A 157 -4.09 13.84 -9.21
CA ILE A 157 -4.10 12.39 -9.02
C ILE A 157 -2.76 11.92 -8.45
N LEU A 158 -1.65 12.38 -9.01
CA LEU A 158 -0.30 12.03 -8.57
C LEU A 158 -0.05 12.46 -7.11
N ILE A 159 -0.39 13.69 -6.76
CA ILE A 159 -0.26 14.19 -5.38
C ILE A 159 -1.12 13.37 -4.42
N SER A 160 -2.38 13.08 -4.80
CA SER A 160 -3.29 12.26 -3.98
C SER A 160 -2.74 10.86 -3.74
N TYR A 161 -2.20 10.21 -4.77
CA TYR A 161 -1.59 8.89 -4.65
C TYR A 161 -0.35 8.92 -3.78
N CYS A 162 0.53 9.92 -3.97
CA CYS A 162 1.70 10.08 -3.11
C CYS A 162 1.29 10.20 -1.65
N PHE A 163 0.31 11.02 -1.35
CA PHE A 163 -0.17 11.25 0.01
C PHE A 163 -0.76 9.98 0.64
N TRP A 164 -1.54 9.22 -0.15
CA TRP A 164 -2.20 8.01 0.32
C TRP A 164 -1.23 6.82 0.50
N LEU A 165 -0.29 6.66 -0.44
CA LEU A 165 0.67 5.55 -0.42
C LEU A 165 1.83 5.78 0.55
N PHE A 166 2.14 7.06 0.85
CA PHE A 166 3.31 7.44 1.65
C PHE A 166 3.44 6.69 2.98
N PRO A 167 2.39 6.59 3.83
CA PRO A 167 2.52 5.93 5.12
C PRO A 167 2.84 4.43 5.00
N ALA A 168 2.24 3.74 4.02
CA ALA A 168 2.46 2.32 3.81
C ALA A 168 3.89 2.05 3.35
N ILE A 169 4.38 2.82 2.38
CA ILE A 169 5.76 2.71 1.87
C ILE A 169 6.75 3.12 2.96
N LEU A 170 6.46 4.18 3.72
CA LEU A 170 7.27 4.59 4.86
C LEU A 170 7.44 3.47 5.88
N MET A 171 6.35 2.76 6.21
CA MET A 171 6.40 1.63 7.13
C MET A 171 7.31 0.52 6.61
N LEU A 172 7.20 0.16 5.34
CA LEU A 172 8.05 -0.85 4.70
C LEU A 172 9.53 -0.43 4.72
N MET A 173 9.82 0.82 4.37
CA MET A 173 11.19 1.36 4.38
C MET A 173 11.77 1.40 5.79
N MET A 174 10.98 1.80 6.80
CA MET A 174 11.44 1.77 8.19
C MET A 174 11.77 0.36 8.68
N VAL A 175 10.98 -0.65 8.28
CA VAL A 175 11.26 -2.06 8.59
C VAL A 175 12.55 -2.49 7.90
N SER A 176 12.71 -2.19 6.61
CA SER A 176 13.91 -2.52 5.85
C SER A 176 15.17 -1.93 6.47
N PHE A 177 15.17 -0.64 6.81
CA PHE A 177 16.33 -0.01 7.45
C PHE A 177 16.64 -0.53 8.85
N ARG A 178 15.64 -1.02 9.59
CA ARG A 178 15.85 -1.65 10.90
C ARG A 178 16.32 -3.09 10.83
N SER A 179 16.10 -3.75 9.70
CA SER A 179 16.53 -5.14 9.48
C SER A 179 18.03 -5.25 9.20
N VAL A 180 18.68 -4.13 8.88
CA VAL A 180 20.13 -4.08 8.67
C VAL A 180 20.83 -4.22 10.03
N ASP A 181 21.79 -5.15 10.11
CA ASP A 181 22.57 -5.35 11.34
C ASP A 181 23.47 -4.13 11.59
N GLN A 182 23.21 -3.42 12.69
CA GLN A 182 23.95 -2.22 13.09
C GLN A 182 25.45 -2.52 13.29
N ARG A 183 25.80 -3.75 13.66
CA ARG A 183 27.21 -4.18 13.84
C ARG A 183 27.98 -4.13 12.52
N LEU A 184 27.34 -4.45 11.40
CA LEU A 184 27.98 -4.36 10.07
C LEU A 184 28.23 -2.91 9.68
N ILE A 185 27.30 -2.01 10.03
CA ILE A 185 27.46 -0.58 9.82
C ILE A 185 28.62 -0.04 10.65
N GLU A 186 28.68 -0.36 11.93
CA GLU A 186 29.76 0.05 12.85
C GLU A 186 31.11 -0.48 12.40
N ALA A 187 31.20 -1.75 11.98
CA ALA A 187 32.43 -2.35 11.47
C ALA A 187 32.90 -1.64 10.18
N SER A 188 31.99 -1.32 9.27
CA SER A 188 32.33 -0.60 8.03
C SER A 188 32.79 0.83 8.30
N LEU A 189 32.18 1.53 9.23
CA LEU A 189 32.60 2.88 9.65
C LEU A 189 33.99 2.84 10.34
N SER A 190 34.25 1.82 11.16
CA SER A 190 35.58 1.61 11.80
C SER A 190 36.68 1.36 10.78
N LEU A 191 36.34 0.81 9.60
CA LEU A 191 37.24 0.63 8.46
C LEU A 191 37.36 1.90 7.60
N GLY A 192 36.83 3.05 8.04
CA GLY A 192 36.96 4.35 7.38
C GLY A 192 36.08 4.52 6.14
N LYS A 193 35.07 3.65 5.93
CA LYS A 193 34.13 3.82 4.80
C LYS A 193 33.08 4.88 5.13
N ASN A 194 32.66 5.61 4.09
CA ASN A 194 31.58 6.58 4.21
C ASN A 194 30.23 5.86 4.42
N ILE A 195 29.35 6.44 5.24
CA ILE A 195 28.02 5.93 5.59
C ILE A 195 27.18 5.56 4.34
N TRP A 196 27.25 6.35 3.27
CA TRP A 196 26.55 6.08 1.99
C TRP A 196 27.05 4.84 1.27
N LYS A 197 28.37 4.62 1.27
CA LYS A 197 28.98 3.42 0.69
C LYS A 197 28.65 2.19 1.52
N THR A 198 28.57 2.34 2.84
CA THR A 198 28.20 1.25 3.75
C THR A 198 26.78 0.77 3.49
N HIS A 199 25.81 1.69 3.39
CA HIS A 199 24.42 1.32 3.11
C HIS A 199 24.17 0.75 1.70
N TYR A 200 25.09 0.99 0.76
CA TYR A 200 25.00 0.40 -0.58
C TYR A 200 25.47 -1.06 -0.62
N HIS A 201 26.36 -1.47 0.29
CA HIS A 201 26.98 -2.80 0.31
C HIS A 201 26.43 -3.74 1.40
N VAL A 202 25.62 -3.25 2.33
CA VAL A 202 24.98 -4.00 3.42
C VAL A 202 23.48 -4.04 3.22
#